data_e8527bdb0dcdb60fae6695e077958ca7
#
_entry.id   e8527bdb0dcdb60fae6695e077958ca7
#
_cell.length_a   1.000
_cell.length_b   1.000
_cell.length_c   1.000
_cell.angle_alpha   90.00
_cell.angle_beta   90.00
_cell.angle_gamma   90.00
#
_symmetry.space_group_name_H-M   'P 1'
#
loop_
_entity.id
_entity.type
_entity.pdbx_description
1 polymer ?
#
loop_
_entity_poly.entity_id
_entity_poly.type
_entity_poly.pdbx_seq_one_letter_code
_entity_poly.pdbx_strand_id
1 'polypeptide(L)'
;MEILEKAIKLLQSNEYHKTIDTINDFLDENPHYRTIDYRHFANPIEEILYDLYVDKMEDTKVLAMDECLEDVYQILAIAYSATGNLDEALRNLKIANQINPVSSIILMRIVELHQQRHEEDKIKPYVCDIFRYAYDTELITSNYFKLADYLYHTNKNMELYDHLFNFYMFLISDEAQKSVREDIEYFRANNVPVGVNMEIIKILFYLIDMHTKQDRPHAVEYFNNILWEVSDYNEILLKIENEG
;
A
#
# COMPACT_ATOMS: atom_id res chain seq x y z
N MET A 1 12.04 -14.71 9.20
CA MET A 1 11.57 -15.52 10.39
C MET A 1 11.08 -16.89 9.95
N GLU A 2 11.48 -17.97 10.64
CA GLU A 2 11.04 -19.36 10.35
C GLU A 2 9.51 -19.51 10.43
N ILE A 3 8.89 -18.78 11.37
CA ILE A 3 7.43 -18.79 11.53
C ILE A 3 6.69 -18.33 10.26
N LEU A 4 7.21 -17.35 9.54
CA LEU A 4 6.60 -16.86 8.29
C LEU A 4 6.58 -17.93 7.21
N GLU A 5 7.69 -18.63 7.01
CA GLU A 5 7.76 -19.70 6.01
C GLU A 5 6.76 -20.82 6.31
N LYS A 6 6.61 -21.19 7.58
CA LYS A 6 5.64 -22.20 8.02
C LYS A 6 4.22 -21.72 7.80
N ALA A 7 3.92 -20.48 8.21
CA ALA A 7 2.58 -19.90 8.09
C ALA A 7 2.18 -19.70 6.61
N ILE A 8 3.09 -19.27 5.75
CA ILE A 8 2.85 -19.13 4.30
C ILE A 8 2.52 -20.50 3.67
N LYS A 9 3.26 -21.56 4.01
CA LYS A 9 2.98 -22.91 3.49
C LYS A 9 1.59 -23.41 3.90
N LEU A 10 1.20 -23.19 5.16
CA LEU A 10 -0.13 -23.55 5.65
C LEU A 10 -1.23 -22.74 4.94
N LEU A 11 -1.01 -21.44 4.74
CA LEU A 11 -1.94 -20.56 4.04
C LEU A 11 -2.13 -21.01 2.58
N GLN A 12 -1.03 -21.32 1.87
CA GLN A 12 -1.06 -21.84 0.49
C GLN A 12 -1.75 -23.20 0.37
N SER A 13 -1.74 -23.98 1.46
CA SER A 13 -2.47 -25.26 1.55
C SER A 13 -3.93 -25.09 2.00
N ASN A 14 -4.43 -23.84 2.15
CA ASN A 14 -5.76 -23.50 2.68
C ASN A 14 -6.01 -24.03 4.12
N GLU A 15 -4.96 -24.27 4.89
CA GLU A 15 -5.04 -24.74 6.26
C GLU A 15 -5.19 -23.56 7.25
N TYR A 16 -6.22 -22.72 7.04
CA TYR A 16 -6.38 -21.43 7.69
C TYR A 16 -6.42 -21.53 9.23
N HIS A 17 -7.13 -22.50 9.80
CA HIS A 17 -7.17 -22.68 11.25
C HIS A 17 -5.79 -23.02 11.82
N LYS A 18 -5.04 -23.90 11.15
CA LYS A 18 -3.66 -24.22 11.57
C LYS A 18 -2.73 -23.02 11.42
N THR A 19 -2.93 -22.18 10.40
CA THR A 19 -2.20 -20.92 10.25
C THR A 19 -2.43 -20.02 11.45
N ILE A 20 -3.71 -19.83 11.84
CA ILE A 20 -4.11 -19.04 13.00
C ILE A 20 -3.46 -19.58 14.29
N ASP A 21 -3.60 -20.88 14.55
CA ASP A 21 -3.05 -21.52 15.76
C ASP A 21 -1.51 -21.37 15.79
N THR A 22 -0.84 -21.69 14.66
CA THR A 22 0.63 -21.60 14.57
C THR A 22 1.16 -20.19 14.85
N ILE A 23 0.49 -19.15 14.33
CA ILE A 23 0.92 -17.75 14.56
C ILE A 23 0.58 -17.33 16.00
N ASN A 24 -0.58 -17.69 16.53
CA ASN A 24 -0.93 -17.36 17.90
C ASN A 24 0.01 -18.02 18.92
N ASP A 25 0.36 -19.29 18.74
CA ASP A 25 1.35 -19.99 19.57
C ASP A 25 2.70 -19.24 19.55
N PHE A 26 3.17 -18.85 18.36
CA PHE A 26 4.39 -18.05 18.24
C PHE A 26 4.30 -16.71 18.98
N LEU A 27 3.18 -16.00 18.87
CA LEU A 27 2.99 -14.71 19.55
C LEU A 27 2.83 -14.88 21.07
N ASP A 28 2.30 -16.02 21.54
CA ASP A 28 2.20 -16.35 22.98
C ASP A 28 3.55 -16.72 23.58
N GLU A 29 4.41 -17.42 22.81
CA GLU A 29 5.79 -17.69 23.18
C GLU A 29 6.68 -16.42 23.14
N ASN A 30 6.28 -15.39 22.37
CA ASN A 30 6.99 -14.14 22.19
C ASN A 30 6.10 -12.93 22.52
N PRO A 31 5.62 -12.77 23.76
CA PRO A 31 4.60 -11.78 24.11
C PRO A 31 5.03 -10.33 23.89
N HIS A 32 6.33 -10.07 23.79
CA HIS A 32 6.85 -8.73 23.45
C HIS A 32 6.45 -8.28 22.04
N TYR A 33 6.20 -9.19 21.10
CA TYR A 33 5.69 -8.86 19.76
C TYR A 33 4.20 -8.48 19.72
N ARG A 34 3.48 -8.67 20.83
CA ARG A 34 2.09 -8.18 20.96
C ARG A 34 2.01 -6.71 21.37
N THR A 35 3.14 -6.07 21.62
CA THR A 35 3.21 -4.63 21.88
C THR A 35 3.29 -3.84 20.58
N ILE A 36 2.86 -2.58 20.60
CA ILE A 36 2.90 -1.67 19.44
C ILE A 36 4.19 -0.82 19.40
N ASP A 37 5.20 -1.19 20.18
CA ASP A 37 6.43 -0.41 20.33
C ASP A 37 7.44 -0.67 19.20
N TYR A 38 7.05 -1.48 18.22
CA TYR A 38 7.91 -1.84 17.10
C TYR A 38 7.51 -1.13 15.81
N ARG A 39 8.54 -0.81 15.01
CA ARG A 39 8.40 -0.42 13.60
C ARG A 39 9.21 -1.38 12.77
N HIS A 40 8.70 -1.70 11.62
CA HIS A 40 9.40 -2.46 10.60
C HIS A 40 9.11 -1.84 9.24
N PHE A 41 10.10 -1.81 8.36
CA PHE A 41 9.96 -1.29 7.00
C PHE A 41 10.48 -2.34 6.02
N ALA A 42 9.69 -2.67 5.02
CA ALA A 42 10.06 -3.68 4.03
C ALA A 42 11.26 -3.25 3.17
N ASN A 43 11.51 -1.94 3.08
CA ASN A 43 12.61 -1.38 2.32
C ASN A 43 12.91 0.07 2.75
N PRO A 44 14.06 0.65 2.34
CA PRO A 44 14.45 2.01 2.69
C PRO A 44 13.51 3.13 2.19
N ILE A 45 12.69 2.87 1.17
CA ILE A 45 11.69 3.86 0.69
C ILE A 45 10.68 4.11 1.80
N GLU A 46 10.16 3.03 2.39
CA GLU A 46 9.18 3.12 3.48
C GLU A 46 9.75 3.80 4.73
N GLU A 47 11.01 3.52 5.09
CA GLU A 47 11.67 4.17 6.22
C GLU A 47 11.75 5.69 6.02
N ILE A 48 12.13 6.16 4.81
CA ILE A 48 12.18 7.58 4.49
C ILE A 48 10.78 8.21 4.44
N LEU A 49 9.79 7.50 3.87
CA LEU A 49 8.40 7.96 3.86
C LEU A 49 7.85 8.12 5.28
N TYR A 50 8.17 7.18 6.18
CA TYR A 50 7.82 7.29 7.59
C TYR A 50 8.42 8.54 8.22
N ASP A 51 9.70 8.79 7.99
CA ASP A 51 10.39 9.98 8.51
C ASP A 51 9.83 11.30 7.98
N LEU A 52 9.29 11.30 6.76
CA LEU A 52 8.72 12.49 6.12
C LEU A 52 7.29 12.80 6.54
N TYR A 53 6.46 11.76 6.78
CA TYR A 53 5.01 11.94 6.86
C TYR A 53 4.38 11.49 8.18
N VAL A 54 5.11 10.77 9.02
CA VAL A 54 4.57 10.22 10.27
C VAL A 54 5.28 10.85 11.46
N ASP A 55 4.51 11.33 12.42
CA ASP A 55 5.06 11.85 13.67
C ASP A 55 5.74 10.71 14.46
N LYS A 56 7.03 10.90 14.76
CA LYS A 56 7.81 9.92 15.51
C LYS A 56 7.28 9.81 16.93
N MET A 57 6.91 8.60 17.32
CA MET A 57 6.65 8.30 18.72
C MET A 57 8.00 8.11 19.45
N GLU A 58 8.14 8.73 20.60
CA GLU A 58 9.30 8.53 21.48
C GLU A 58 9.37 7.03 21.89
N ASP A 59 10.57 6.48 22.00
CA ASP A 59 10.85 5.10 22.42
C ASP A 59 10.42 3.98 21.45
N THR A 60 10.09 4.28 20.20
CA THR A 60 9.77 3.24 19.21
C THR A 60 11.03 2.52 18.73
N LYS A 61 11.01 1.19 18.76
CA LYS A 61 12.11 0.34 18.26
C LYS A 61 11.89 -0.01 16.80
N VAL A 62 12.89 0.22 15.97
CA VAL A 62 12.90 -0.28 14.59
C VAL A 62 13.50 -1.68 14.58
N LEU A 63 12.75 -2.64 14.02
CA LEU A 63 13.19 -4.03 13.85
C LEU A 63 14.12 -4.15 12.65
N ALA A 64 14.97 -5.17 12.66
CA ALA A 64 15.79 -5.51 11.51
C ALA A 64 14.92 -5.98 10.33
N MET A 65 15.37 -5.79 9.09
CA MET A 65 14.59 -6.12 7.88
C MET A 65 14.18 -7.59 7.76
N ASP A 66 14.84 -8.50 8.45
CA ASP A 66 14.50 -9.93 8.49
C ASP A 66 13.49 -10.30 9.59
N GLU A 67 13.13 -9.35 10.44
CA GLU A 67 12.12 -9.52 11.50
C GLU A 67 10.72 -9.06 11.08
N CYS A 68 10.26 -9.38 9.88
CA CYS A 68 9.00 -8.97 9.25
C CYS A 68 7.75 -9.22 10.13
N LEU A 69 7.63 -8.51 11.23
CA LEU A 69 6.54 -8.70 12.21
C LEU A 69 5.18 -8.30 11.63
N GLU A 70 5.13 -7.26 10.80
CA GLU A 70 3.88 -6.85 10.12
C GLU A 70 3.36 -7.95 9.19
N ASP A 71 4.23 -8.75 8.56
CA ASP A 71 3.83 -9.88 7.73
C ASP A 71 3.18 -10.99 8.55
N VAL A 72 3.64 -11.23 9.78
CA VAL A 72 2.99 -12.16 10.71
C VAL A 72 1.53 -11.76 10.92
N TYR A 73 1.27 -10.49 11.20
CA TYR A 73 -0.08 -9.98 11.41
C TYR A 73 -0.90 -9.92 10.11
N GLN A 74 -0.27 -9.65 8.96
CA GLN A 74 -0.94 -9.72 7.66
C GLN A 74 -1.41 -11.14 7.34
N ILE A 75 -0.56 -12.16 7.53
CA ILE A 75 -0.90 -13.57 7.28
C ILE A 75 -2.03 -14.01 8.23
N LEU A 76 -1.96 -13.60 9.48
CA LEU A 76 -3.01 -13.88 10.46
C LEU A 76 -4.34 -13.25 10.03
N ALA A 77 -4.32 -12.01 9.53
CA ALA A 77 -5.50 -11.34 9.01
C ALA A 77 -6.10 -12.05 7.79
N ILE A 78 -5.25 -12.51 6.85
CA ILE A 78 -5.71 -13.27 5.68
C ILE A 78 -6.39 -14.58 6.13
N ALA A 79 -5.79 -15.30 7.08
CA ALA A 79 -6.36 -16.54 7.59
C ALA A 79 -7.71 -16.32 8.30
N TYR A 80 -7.84 -15.25 9.10
CA TYR A 80 -9.11 -14.87 9.72
C TYR A 80 -10.16 -14.46 8.69
N SER A 81 -9.79 -13.69 7.67
CA SER A 81 -10.69 -13.31 6.59
C SER A 81 -11.21 -14.55 5.84
N ALA A 82 -10.32 -15.49 5.52
CA ALA A 82 -10.70 -16.74 4.84
C ALA A 82 -11.63 -17.65 5.68
N THR A 83 -11.58 -17.53 7.01
CA THR A 83 -12.51 -18.24 7.93
C THR A 83 -13.78 -17.44 8.23
N GLY A 84 -13.97 -16.26 7.60
CA GLY A 84 -15.14 -15.40 7.79
C GLY A 84 -15.08 -14.53 9.06
N ASN A 85 -13.99 -14.54 9.81
CA ASN A 85 -13.82 -13.72 11.01
C ASN A 85 -13.24 -12.36 10.65
N LEU A 86 -14.04 -11.51 10.01
CA LEU A 86 -13.61 -10.21 9.49
C LEU A 86 -13.22 -9.20 10.57
N ASP A 87 -13.75 -9.34 11.80
CA ASP A 87 -13.38 -8.46 12.92
C ASP A 87 -11.94 -8.72 13.38
N GLU A 88 -11.57 -9.98 13.55
CA GLU A 88 -10.19 -10.35 13.89
C GLU A 88 -9.23 -10.03 12.73
N ALA A 89 -9.65 -10.25 11.48
CA ALA A 89 -8.87 -9.86 10.32
C ALA A 89 -8.55 -8.35 10.34
N LEU A 90 -9.55 -7.50 10.56
CA LEU A 90 -9.35 -6.05 10.62
C LEU A 90 -8.48 -5.64 11.83
N ARG A 91 -8.65 -6.28 12.97
CA ARG A 91 -7.82 -6.02 14.15
C ARG A 91 -6.34 -6.30 13.86
N ASN A 92 -6.04 -7.43 13.22
CA ASN A 92 -4.66 -7.80 12.88
C ASN A 92 -4.06 -6.89 11.79
N LEU A 93 -4.82 -6.49 10.77
CA LEU A 93 -4.36 -5.51 9.79
C LEU A 93 -4.06 -4.15 10.42
N LYS A 94 -4.85 -3.71 11.41
CA LYS A 94 -4.56 -2.48 12.15
C LYS A 94 -3.28 -2.57 12.96
N ILE A 95 -2.97 -3.73 13.55
CA ILE A 95 -1.69 -3.95 14.21
C ILE A 95 -0.55 -3.92 13.19
N ALA A 96 -0.68 -4.60 12.04
CA ALA A 96 0.29 -4.54 10.96
C ALA A 96 0.53 -3.09 10.50
N ASN A 97 -0.54 -2.28 10.35
CA ASN A 97 -0.44 -0.86 9.99
C ASN A 97 0.19 0.00 11.09
N GLN A 98 0.06 -0.36 12.36
CA GLN A 98 0.79 0.32 13.44
C GLN A 98 2.28 0.01 13.39
N ILE A 99 2.67 -1.20 12.99
CA ILE A 99 4.07 -1.59 12.82
C ILE A 99 4.66 -0.91 11.58
N ASN A 100 3.95 -0.89 10.46
CA ASN A 100 4.35 -0.22 9.23
C ASN A 100 3.24 0.71 8.70
N PRO A 101 3.17 1.94 9.19
CA PRO A 101 2.07 2.86 8.85
C PRO A 101 2.13 3.44 7.44
N VAL A 102 3.24 3.24 6.72
CA VAL A 102 3.44 3.72 5.34
C VAL A 102 3.37 2.61 4.30
N SER A 103 3.09 1.38 4.70
CA SER A 103 2.91 0.27 3.77
C SER A 103 1.59 0.39 3.02
N SER A 104 1.68 0.79 1.76
CA SER A 104 0.51 0.92 0.87
C SER A 104 -0.22 -0.42 0.65
N ILE A 105 0.49 -1.55 0.74
CA ILE A 105 -0.09 -2.90 0.66
C ILE A 105 -1.00 -3.17 1.86
N ILE A 106 -0.55 -2.85 3.08
CA ILE A 106 -1.37 -3.02 4.29
C ILE A 106 -2.60 -2.12 4.23
N LEU A 107 -2.44 -0.86 3.81
CA LEU A 107 -3.54 0.08 3.65
C LEU A 107 -4.57 -0.42 2.64
N MET A 108 -4.13 -0.97 1.49
CA MET A 108 -5.03 -1.55 0.49
C MET A 108 -5.83 -2.73 1.06
N ARG A 109 -5.19 -3.62 1.81
CA ARG A 109 -5.89 -4.74 2.48
C ARG A 109 -6.92 -4.27 3.50
N ILE A 110 -6.65 -3.17 4.22
CA ILE A 110 -7.64 -2.56 5.12
C ILE A 110 -8.83 -2.03 4.33
N VAL A 111 -8.59 -1.37 3.18
CA VAL A 111 -9.65 -0.90 2.28
C VAL A 111 -10.51 -2.06 1.80
N GLU A 112 -9.90 -3.11 1.28
CA GLU A 112 -10.60 -4.31 0.81
C GLU A 112 -11.44 -4.98 1.90
N LEU A 113 -10.90 -5.05 3.12
CA LEU A 113 -11.63 -5.64 4.24
C LEU A 113 -12.82 -4.78 4.68
N HIS A 114 -12.69 -3.45 4.68
CA HIS A 114 -13.84 -2.56 4.91
C HIS A 114 -14.91 -2.72 3.82
N GLN A 115 -14.53 -2.88 2.55
CA GLN A 115 -15.49 -3.16 1.46
C GLN A 115 -16.20 -4.51 1.67
N GLN A 116 -15.48 -5.58 2.05
CA GLN A 116 -16.10 -6.88 2.39
C GLN A 116 -17.09 -6.78 3.55
N ARG A 117 -16.93 -5.82 4.43
CA ARG A 117 -17.80 -5.54 5.58
C ARG A 117 -18.94 -4.56 5.25
N HIS A 118 -19.01 -4.07 4.02
CA HIS A 118 -19.95 -3.01 3.60
C HIS A 118 -19.80 -1.72 4.43
N GLU A 119 -18.57 -1.33 4.69
CA GLU A 119 -18.18 -0.15 5.48
C GLU A 119 -17.42 0.87 4.61
N GLU A 120 -17.90 1.13 3.41
CA GLU A 120 -17.25 1.99 2.40
C GLU A 120 -17.02 3.42 2.91
N ASP A 121 -17.82 3.88 3.84
CA ASP A 121 -17.66 5.21 4.47
C ASP A 121 -16.36 5.37 5.25
N LYS A 122 -15.69 4.26 5.60
CA LYS A 122 -14.47 4.23 6.39
C LYS A 122 -13.18 4.21 5.55
N ILE A 123 -13.25 3.96 4.24
CA ILE A 123 -12.05 3.71 3.42
C ILE A 123 -11.28 4.97 3.01
N LYS A 124 -11.93 6.14 2.96
CA LYS A 124 -11.35 7.38 2.44
C LYS A 124 -9.97 7.73 3.01
N PRO A 125 -9.72 7.68 4.33
CA PRO A 125 -8.40 8.02 4.87
C PRO A 125 -7.30 7.12 4.31
N TYR A 126 -7.56 5.80 4.24
CA TYR A 126 -6.62 4.81 3.73
C TYR A 126 -6.33 5.01 2.24
N VAL A 127 -7.37 5.29 1.43
CA VAL A 127 -7.20 5.61 0.00
C VAL A 127 -6.32 6.85 -0.21
N CYS A 128 -6.49 7.89 0.61
CA CYS A 128 -5.64 9.08 0.55
C CYS A 128 -4.17 8.77 0.90
N ASP A 129 -3.95 7.92 1.89
CA ASP A 129 -2.61 7.53 2.32
C ASP A 129 -1.95 6.57 1.30
N ILE A 130 -2.71 5.72 0.61
CA ILE A 130 -2.19 4.90 -0.50
C ILE A 130 -1.63 5.80 -1.61
N PHE A 131 -2.33 6.86 -2.04
CA PHE A 131 -1.78 7.82 -3.01
C PHE A 131 -0.51 8.52 -2.52
N ARG A 132 -0.33 8.65 -1.21
CA ARG A 132 0.85 9.29 -0.62
C ARG A 132 2.06 8.37 -0.59
N TYR A 133 1.87 7.06 -0.33
CA TYR A 133 2.94 6.13 -0.02
C TYR A 133 3.21 5.09 -1.10
N ALA A 134 2.28 4.85 -2.03
CA ALA A 134 2.45 3.82 -3.03
C ALA A 134 3.49 4.20 -4.09
N TYR A 135 4.39 3.26 -4.35
CA TYR A 135 5.37 3.28 -5.43
C TYR A 135 5.20 2.08 -6.38
N ASP A 136 4.11 1.35 -6.24
CA ASP A 136 3.64 0.31 -7.14
C ASP A 136 2.52 0.88 -8.01
N THR A 137 2.71 0.84 -9.33
CA THR A 137 1.81 1.49 -10.28
C THR A 137 0.47 0.76 -10.42
N GLU A 138 0.45 -0.57 -10.25
CA GLU A 138 -0.79 -1.36 -10.23
C GLU A 138 -1.65 -1.01 -9.01
N LEU A 139 -0.99 -0.82 -7.87
CA LEU A 139 -1.66 -0.46 -6.63
C LEU A 139 -2.25 0.96 -6.71
N ILE A 140 -1.52 1.91 -7.32
CA ILE A 140 -2.02 3.27 -7.58
C ILE A 140 -3.20 3.24 -8.54
N THR A 141 -3.09 2.47 -9.62
CA THR A 141 -4.18 2.28 -10.60
C THR A 141 -5.42 1.73 -9.92
N SER A 142 -5.28 0.67 -9.11
CA SER A 142 -6.39 0.11 -8.32
C SER A 142 -6.98 1.13 -7.35
N ASN A 143 -6.17 2.02 -6.80
CA ASN A 143 -6.60 3.01 -5.82
C ASN A 143 -7.53 4.09 -6.40
N TYR A 144 -7.42 4.42 -7.70
CA TYR A 144 -8.42 5.27 -8.38
C TYR A 144 -9.80 4.60 -8.36
N PHE A 145 -9.86 3.30 -8.63
CA PHE A 145 -11.12 2.56 -8.54
C PHE A 145 -11.66 2.53 -7.10
N LYS A 146 -10.79 2.34 -6.09
CA LYS A 146 -11.21 2.35 -4.68
C LYS A 146 -11.79 3.70 -4.25
N LEU A 147 -11.22 4.81 -4.76
CA LEU A 147 -11.78 6.15 -4.51
C LEU A 147 -13.13 6.34 -5.22
N ALA A 148 -13.26 5.87 -6.47
CA ALA A 148 -14.53 5.90 -7.19
C ALA A 148 -15.60 5.08 -6.46
N ASP A 149 -15.30 3.87 -6.04
CA ASP A 149 -16.19 2.98 -5.29
C ASP A 149 -16.68 3.63 -3.98
N TYR A 150 -15.77 4.28 -3.24
CA TYR A 150 -16.14 5.07 -2.07
C TYR A 150 -17.18 6.17 -2.39
N LEU A 151 -16.95 6.93 -3.47
CA LEU A 151 -17.84 8.02 -3.85
C LEU A 151 -19.21 7.50 -4.28
N TYR A 152 -19.25 6.41 -5.02
CA TYR A 152 -20.48 5.74 -5.45
C TYR A 152 -21.33 5.29 -4.24
N HIS A 153 -20.75 4.50 -3.36
CA HIS A 153 -21.47 3.93 -2.21
C HIS A 153 -21.87 4.98 -1.16
N THR A 154 -21.11 6.07 -1.04
CA THR A 154 -21.45 7.16 -0.14
C THR A 154 -22.34 8.23 -0.78
N ASN A 155 -22.65 8.10 -2.07
CA ASN A 155 -23.39 9.08 -2.87
C ASN A 155 -22.81 10.50 -2.76
N LYS A 156 -21.46 10.60 -2.77
CA LYS A 156 -20.73 11.85 -2.68
C LYS A 156 -20.03 12.14 -4.00
N ASN A 157 -20.21 13.38 -4.50
CA ASN A 157 -19.51 13.88 -5.68
C ASN A 157 -19.51 12.89 -6.86
N MET A 158 -20.68 12.62 -7.43
CA MET A 158 -20.86 11.69 -8.56
C MET A 158 -20.11 12.13 -9.82
N GLU A 159 -19.88 13.43 -10.00
CA GLU A 159 -19.07 13.95 -11.10
C GLU A 159 -17.61 13.46 -10.96
N LEU A 160 -17.03 13.54 -9.75
CA LEU A 160 -15.69 13.00 -9.49
C LEU A 160 -15.65 11.47 -9.64
N TYR A 161 -16.73 10.78 -9.27
CA TYR A 161 -16.86 9.34 -9.53
C TYR A 161 -16.73 9.02 -11.01
N ASP A 162 -17.47 9.72 -11.87
CA ASP A 162 -17.46 9.49 -13.32
C ASP A 162 -16.03 9.69 -13.88
N HIS A 163 -15.36 10.77 -13.51
CA HIS A 163 -13.98 11.04 -13.91
C HIS A 163 -12.99 9.95 -13.42
N LEU A 164 -13.10 9.53 -12.16
CA LEU A 164 -12.23 8.48 -11.60
C LEU A 164 -12.44 7.13 -12.26
N PHE A 165 -13.70 6.77 -12.51
CA PHE A 165 -14.03 5.51 -13.17
C PHE A 165 -13.53 5.49 -14.62
N ASN A 166 -13.74 6.57 -15.38
CA ASN A 166 -13.22 6.72 -16.74
C ASN A 166 -11.71 6.62 -16.79
N PHE A 167 -11.03 7.31 -15.88
CA PHE A 167 -9.57 7.30 -15.78
C PHE A 167 -9.03 5.90 -15.41
N TYR A 168 -9.66 5.22 -14.45
CA TYR A 168 -9.30 3.84 -14.12
C TYR A 168 -9.47 2.91 -15.34
N MET A 169 -10.60 3.01 -16.05
CA MET A 169 -10.83 2.21 -17.25
C MET A 169 -9.79 2.47 -18.34
N PHE A 170 -9.34 3.71 -18.48
CA PHE A 170 -8.23 4.05 -19.39
C PHE A 170 -6.91 3.35 -18.97
N LEU A 171 -6.58 3.37 -17.68
CA LEU A 171 -5.33 2.78 -17.16
C LEU A 171 -5.25 1.25 -17.33
N ILE A 172 -6.39 0.56 -17.32
CA ILE A 172 -6.46 -0.91 -17.44
C ILE A 172 -6.77 -1.42 -18.83
N SER A 173 -7.10 -0.54 -19.79
CA SER A 173 -7.45 -0.90 -21.15
C SER A 173 -6.54 -0.19 -22.14
N ASP A 174 -6.17 -0.87 -23.24
CA ASP A 174 -5.40 -0.26 -24.36
C ASP A 174 -6.25 0.70 -25.22
N GLU A 175 -7.51 0.93 -24.85
CA GLU A 175 -8.40 1.83 -25.58
C GLU A 175 -8.19 3.28 -25.13
N ALA A 176 -7.54 4.10 -25.96
CA ALA A 176 -7.39 5.53 -25.73
C ALA A 176 -8.77 6.21 -25.67
N GLN A 177 -9.19 6.61 -24.48
CA GLN A 177 -10.43 7.39 -24.31
C GLN A 177 -10.14 8.87 -24.53
N LYS A 178 -11.00 9.54 -25.29
CA LYS A 178 -10.86 10.96 -25.66
C LYS A 178 -10.92 11.93 -24.47
N SER A 179 -11.39 11.46 -23.32
CA SER A 179 -11.69 12.30 -22.14
C SER A 179 -10.59 12.31 -21.08
N VAL A 180 -9.52 11.52 -21.21
CA VAL A 180 -8.51 11.34 -20.14
C VAL A 180 -7.85 12.65 -19.73
N ARG A 181 -7.64 13.56 -20.66
CA ARG A 181 -7.12 14.89 -20.37
C ARG A 181 -8.08 15.69 -19.45
N GLU A 182 -9.37 15.66 -19.75
CA GLU A 182 -10.41 16.32 -18.96
C GLU A 182 -10.46 15.73 -17.56
N ASP A 183 -10.28 14.40 -17.45
CA ASP A 183 -10.22 13.70 -16.15
C ASP A 183 -9.01 14.19 -15.32
N ILE A 184 -7.83 14.30 -15.92
CA ILE A 184 -6.62 14.80 -15.25
C ILE A 184 -6.78 16.27 -14.82
N GLU A 185 -7.33 17.13 -15.69
CA GLU A 185 -7.61 18.54 -15.36
C GLU A 185 -8.61 18.63 -14.17
N TYR A 186 -9.63 17.79 -14.19
CA TYR A 186 -10.62 17.73 -13.12
C TYR A 186 -10.00 17.24 -11.79
N PHE A 187 -9.11 16.23 -11.82
CA PHE A 187 -8.41 15.74 -10.64
C PHE A 187 -7.56 16.83 -9.99
N ARG A 188 -6.82 17.60 -10.78
CA ARG A 188 -6.03 18.73 -10.28
C ARG A 188 -6.88 19.80 -9.61
N ALA A 189 -8.02 20.13 -10.21
CA ALA A 189 -8.98 21.10 -9.66
C ALA A 189 -9.61 20.59 -8.33
N ASN A 190 -9.69 19.29 -8.13
CA ASN A 190 -10.30 18.66 -6.96
C ASN A 190 -9.29 18.05 -5.97
N ASN A 191 -7.97 18.33 -6.13
CA ASN A 191 -6.89 17.82 -5.29
C ASN A 191 -6.82 16.29 -5.24
N VAL A 192 -7.18 15.61 -6.33
CA VAL A 192 -6.93 14.17 -6.50
C VAL A 192 -5.52 14.02 -7.08
N PRO A 193 -4.64 13.21 -6.48
CA PRO A 193 -3.31 12.97 -6.99
C PRO A 193 -3.35 12.34 -8.39
N VAL A 194 -2.42 12.73 -9.26
CA VAL A 194 -2.23 12.16 -10.60
C VAL A 194 -0.87 11.48 -10.64
N GLY A 195 -0.88 10.18 -10.84
CA GLY A 195 0.35 9.38 -10.88
C GLY A 195 0.98 9.12 -9.50
N VAL A 196 2.24 8.73 -9.53
CA VAL A 196 3.05 8.46 -8.34
C VAL A 196 3.48 9.76 -7.69
N ASN A 197 3.47 9.79 -6.35
CA ASN A 197 3.93 10.94 -5.57
C ASN A 197 5.39 11.31 -5.93
N MET A 198 5.61 12.56 -6.30
CA MET A 198 6.93 13.08 -6.71
C MET A 198 8.00 12.97 -5.60
N GLU A 199 7.62 12.93 -4.33
CA GLU A 199 8.58 12.71 -3.25
C GLU A 199 9.19 11.30 -3.32
N ILE A 200 8.43 10.30 -3.75
CA ILE A 200 8.95 8.94 -3.98
C ILE A 200 10.02 8.93 -5.06
N ILE A 201 9.83 9.67 -6.14
CA ILE A 201 10.83 9.80 -7.21
C ILE A 201 12.14 10.43 -6.67
N LYS A 202 12.03 11.45 -5.83
CA LYS A 202 13.20 12.07 -5.18
C LYS A 202 13.91 11.10 -4.23
N ILE A 203 13.16 10.31 -3.46
CA ILE A 203 13.69 9.26 -2.59
C ILE A 203 14.46 8.22 -3.40
N LEU A 204 13.91 7.77 -4.53
CA LEU A 204 14.57 6.80 -5.41
C LEU A 204 15.89 7.33 -5.95
N PHE A 205 15.93 8.58 -6.45
CA PHE A 205 17.19 9.21 -6.87
C PHE A 205 18.21 9.30 -5.74
N TYR A 206 17.79 9.67 -4.54
CA TYR A 206 18.66 9.71 -3.36
C TYR A 206 19.22 8.32 -3.02
N LEU A 207 18.40 7.28 -3.00
CA LEU A 207 18.83 5.91 -2.70
C LEU A 207 19.80 5.36 -3.76
N ILE A 208 19.54 5.62 -5.03
CA ILE A 208 20.41 5.23 -6.15
C ILE A 208 21.79 5.90 -5.99
N ASP A 209 21.84 7.21 -5.76
CA ASP A 209 23.11 7.95 -5.56
C ASP A 209 23.88 7.42 -4.33
N MET A 210 23.19 7.22 -3.22
CA MET A 210 23.77 6.69 -1.99
C MET A 210 24.38 5.29 -2.20
N HIS A 211 23.65 4.37 -2.81
CA HIS A 211 24.12 3.00 -3.05
C HIS A 211 25.23 2.94 -4.13
N THR A 212 25.18 3.84 -5.11
CA THR A 212 26.27 3.99 -6.10
C THR A 212 27.58 4.39 -5.40
N LYS A 213 27.54 5.36 -4.49
CA LYS A 213 28.72 5.79 -3.70
C LYS A 213 29.24 4.70 -2.76
N GLN A 214 28.39 3.76 -2.35
CA GLN A 214 28.74 2.63 -1.48
C GLN A 214 29.15 1.37 -2.24
N ASP A 215 29.24 1.41 -3.57
CA ASP A 215 29.54 0.28 -4.46
C ASP A 215 28.62 -0.93 -4.22
N ARG A 216 27.29 -0.69 -4.20
CA ARG A 216 26.25 -1.70 -3.99
C ARG A 216 25.39 -1.89 -5.26
N PRO A 217 25.91 -2.55 -6.30
CA PRO A 217 25.25 -2.58 -7.63
C PRO A 217 23.86 -3.22 -7.62
N HIS A 218 23.63 -4.26 -6.83
CA HIS A 218 22.30 -4.89 -6.75
C HIS A 218 21.22 -3.96 -6.15
N ALA A 219 21.59 -3.14 -5.16
CA ALA A 219 20.65 -2.16 -4.62
C ALA A 219 20.37 -1.05 -5.63
N VAL A 220 21.41 -0.60 -6.35
CA VAL A 220 21.26 0.37 -7.45
C VAL A 220 20.33 -0.16 -8.54
N GLU A 221 20.50 -1.41 -8.95
CA GLU A 221 19.63 -2.06 -9.95
C GLU A 221 18.18 -2.15 -9.46
N TYR A 222 17.97 -2.58 -8.20
CA TYR A 222 16.64 -2.67 -7.59
C TYR A 222 15.89 -1.33 -7.60
N PHE A 223 16.54 -0.25 -7.12
CA PHE A 223 15.89 1.07 -7.09
C PHE A 223 15.75 1.70 -8.48
N ASN A 224 16.66 1.42 -9.41
CA ASN A 224 16.51 1.85 -10.81
C ASN A 224 15.29 1.20 -11.48
N ASN A 225 15.01 -0.08 -11.22
CA ASN A 225 13.84 -0.75 -11.79
C ASN A 225 12.54 -0.10 -11.29
N ILE A 226 12.44 0.21 -10.00
CA ILE A 226 11.29 0.94 -9.46
C ILE A 226 11.21 2.34 -10.06
N LEU A 227 12.33 3.07 -10.13
CA LEU A 227 12.36 4.43 -10.70
C LEU A 227 11.91 4.43 -12.17
N TRP A 228 12.31 3.43 -12.94
CA TRP A 228 11.91 3.28 -14.33
C TRP A 228 10.40 3.12 -14.47
N GLU A 229 9.82 2.21 -13.70
CA GLU A 229 8.39 1.92 -13.71
C GLU A 229 7.55 3.15 -13.32
N VAL A 230 7.88 3.80 -12.20
CA VAL A 230 7.13 4.96 -11.73
C VAL A 230 7.33 6.19 -12.61
N SER A 231 8.51 6.33 -13.26
CA SER A 231 8.79 7.45 -14.16
C SER A 231 8.05 7.29 -15.47
N ASP A 232 8.03 6.08 -16.05
CA ASP A 232 7.29 5.79 -17.28
C ASP A 232 5.80 6.01 -17.08
N TYR A 233 5.24 5.53 -15.98
CA TYR A 233 3.85 5.75 -15.59
C TYR A 233 3.51 7.26 -15.53
N ASN A 234 4.31 8.05 -14.84
CA ASN A 234 4.10 9.49 -14.73
C ASN A 234 4.32 10.21 -16.08
N GLU A 235 5.26 9.77 -16.91
CA GLU A 235 5.52 10.35 -18.23
C GLU A 235 4.36 10.13 -19.20
N ILE A 236 3.73 8.95 -19.19
CA ILE A 236 2.52 8.68 -19.95
C ILE A 236 1.41 9.67 -19.59
N LEU A 237 1.17 9.89 -18.31
CA LEU A 237 0.15 10.83 -17.85
C LEU A 237 0.46 12.28 -18.23
N LEU A 238 1.73 12.70 -18.14
CA LEU A 238 2.17 14.03 -18.56
C LEU A 238 2.08 14.25 -20.07
N LYS A 239 2.34 13.23 -20.91
CA LYS A 239 2.18 13.30 -22.36
C LYS A 239 0.73 13.54 -22.74
N ILE A 240 -0.19 12.78 -22.16
CA ILE A 240 -1.64 12.95 -22.39
C ILE A 240 -2.10 14.36 -22.06
N GLU A 241 -1.58 14.94 -20.99
CA GLU A 241 -1.92 16.32 -20.59
C GLU A 241 -1.41 17.37 -21.57
N ASN A 242 -0.22 17.16 -22.18
CA ASN A 242 0.46 18.14 -23.02
C ASN A 242 0.17 18.01 -24.54
N GLU A 243 -0.38 16.88 -25.00
CA GLU A 243 -0.68 16.61 -26.43
C GLU A 243 -2.03 17.17 -26.89
N GLY A 244 -2.45 18.34 -26.41
CA GLY A 244 -3.68 19.02 -26.79
C GLY A 244 -3.46 20.32 -27.53
#